data_4defaa69f108d9fe5c40859e5881afca
#
_entry.id   4defaa69f108d9fe5c40859e5881afca
#
_cell.length_a   1.000
_cell.length_b   1.000
_cell.length_c   1.000
_cell.angle_alpha   90.00
_cell.angle_beta   90.00
_cell.angle_gamma   90.00
#
_symmetry.space_group_name_H-M   'P 1'
#
loop_
_entity.id
_entity.type
_entity.pdbx_description
1 polymer ?
#
loop_
_entity_poly.entity_id
_entity_poly.type
_entity_poly.pdbx_seq_one_letter_code
_entity_poly.pdbx_strand_id
1 'polypeptide(L)'
;MEPVIQTPSPYDRRIAMTPAPETLEPVLDFVAQTLEDWGVGMKRSNQIQLACDELYSNIVNYSGASNAAVALCKQETGIAVTFEDNGIAYDPTAQKDPDVTVSPEEREIGGLGIFLVKNFASFLGYRRENGKNLLTVTFE
;
A
#
# COMPACT_ATOMS: atom_id res chain seq x y z
N MET A 1 6.82 -16.10 8.32
CA MET A 1 8.06 -15.63 7.66
C MET A 1 8.34 -14.20 8.10
N GLU A 2 9.52 -13.96 8.61
CA GLU A 2 9.97 -12.64 8.97
C GLU A 2 10.17 -11.79 7.70
N PRO A 3 10.16 -10.45 7.83
CA PRO A 3 10.36 -9.57 6.68
C PRO A 3 11.70 -9.80 6.00
N VAL A 4 11.68 -9.94 4.68
CA VAL A 4 12.86 -10.09 3.84
C VAL A 4 12.84 -9.01 2.77
N ILE A 5 13.95 -8.24 2.71
CA ILE A 5 14.10 -7.15 1.75
C ILE A 5 14.92 -7.65 0.55
N GLN A 6 14.44 -7.34 -0.65
CA GLN A 6 15.09 -7.64 -1.92
C GLN A 6 15.27 -6.37 -2.72
N THR A 7 16.40 -6.24 -3.40
CA THR A 7 16.73 -5.07 -4.22
C THR A 7 17.14 -5.57 -5.60
N PRO A 8 16.15 -5.98 -6.46
CA PRO A 8 16.46 -6.59 -7.76
C PRO A 8 17.13 -5.63 -8.75
N SER A 9 16.96 -4.32 -8.55
CA SER A 9 17.62 -3.31 -9.38
C SER A 9 17.73 -2.00 -8.59
N PRO A 10 18.47 -0.99 -9.08
CA PRO A 10 18.50 0.33 -8.44
C PRO A 10 17.13 1.03 -8.41
N TYR A 11 16.19 0.59 -9.25
CA TYR A 11 14.86 1.19 -9.39
C TYR A 11 13.75 0.38 -8.73
N ASP A 12 14.08 -0.79 -8.16
CA ASP A 12 13.09 -1.70 -7.58
C ASP A 12 13.54 -2.20 -6.22
N ARG A 13 12.65 -2.10 -5.24
CA ARG A 13 12.83 -2.66 -3.90
C ARG A 13 11.57 -3.35 -3.44
N ARG A 14 11.73 -4.46 -2.74
CA ARG A 14 10.61 -5.29 -2.31
C ARG A 14 10.85 -5.79 -0.89
N ILE A 15 9.80 -5.78 -0.06
CA ILE A 15 9.80 -6.44 1.23
C ILE A 15 8.68 -7.49 1.23
N ALA A 16 9.00 -8.70 1.66
CA ALA A 16 8.05 -9.82 1.72
C ALA A 16 8.03 -10.40 3.13
N MET A 17 6.83 -10.82 3.58
CA MET A 17 6.65 -11.29 4.95
C MET A 17 5.35 -12.08 5.10
N THR A 18 5.16 -12.68 6.28
CA THR A 18 3.83 -13.09 6.72
C THR A 18 3.17 -11.91 7.40
N PRO A 19 2.01 -11.42 6.92
CA PRO A 19 1.37 -10.25 7.53
C PRO A 19 1.00 -10.49 8.98
N ALA A 20 1.35 -9.54 9.85
CA ALA A 20 1.01 -9.55 11.25
C ALA A 20 1.11 -8.12 11.79
N PRO A 21 0.48 -7.79 12.92
CA PRO A 21 0.62 -6.44 13.48
C PRO A 21 2.07 -6.02 13.68
N GLU A 22 2.95 -6.95 14.04
CA GLU A 22 4.37 -6.71 14.26
C GLU A 22 5.13 -6.34 12.99
N THR A 23 4.58 -6.64 11.81
CA THR A 23 5.25 -6.36 10.53
C THR A 23 4.93 -4.97 9.98
N LEU A 24 3.97 -4.27 10.55
CA LEU A 24 3.57 -2.94 10.06
C LEU A 24 4.74 -1.96 10.16
N GLU A 25 5.38 -1.85 11.32
CA GLU A 25 6.50 -0.92 11.50
C GLU A 25 7.69 -1.23 10.58
N PRO A 26 8.16 -2.49 10.47
CA PRO A 26 9.21 -2.83 9.50
C PRO A 26 8.86 -2.48 8.06
N VAL A 27 7.61 -2.67 7.64
CA VAL A 27 7.18 -2.32 6.29
C VAL A 27 7.22 -0.81 6.09
N LEU A 28 6.70 -0.03 7.04
CA LEU A 28 6.71 1.43 6.94
C LEU A 28 8.13 2.00 6.99
N ASP A 29 9.01 1.43 7.80
CA ASP A 29 10.43 1.82 7.85
C ASP A 29 11.11 1.54 6.52
N PHE A 30 10.83 0.38 5.91
CA PHE A 30 11.35 0.03 4.60
C PHE A 30 10.91 1.03 3.53
N VAL A 31 9.64 1.41 3.54
CA VAL A 31 9.09 2.39 2.58
C VAL A 31 9.77 3.75 2.78
N ALA A 32 9.85 4.22 4.02
CA ALA A 32 10.46 5.52 4.34
C ALA A 32 11.94 5.56 3.90
N GLN A 33 12.68 4.51 4.17
CA GLN A 33 14.10 4.44 3.80
C GLN A 33 14.29 4.42 2.28
N THR A 34 13.44 3.68 1.58
CA THR A 34 13.49 3.62 0.12
C THR A 34 13.24 5.00 -0.49
N LEU A 35 12.22 5.71 -0.01
CA LEU A 35 11.89 7.04 -0.51
C LEU A 35 13.00 8.05 -0.22
N GLU A 36 13.63 7.95 0.94
CA GLU A 36 14.78 8.79 1.28
C GLU A 36 15.97 8.52 0.35
N ASP A 37 16.30 7.25 0.15
CA ASP A 37 17.39 6.84 -0.73
C ASP A 37 17.17 7.31 -2.18
N TRP A 38 15.93 7.38 -2.60
CA TRP A 38 15.57 7.82 -3.95
C TRP A 38 15.38 9.34 -4.06
N GLY A 39 15.55 10.08 -2.97
CA GLY A 39 15.45 11.54 -2.98
C GLY A 39 14.05 12.08 -3.19
N VAL A 40 13.03 11.33 -2.79
CA VAL A 40 11.64 11.75 -2.94
C VAL A 40 11.34 12.91 -1.97
N GLY A 41 10.73 13.98 -2.48
CA GLY A 41 10.41 15.15 -1.68
C GLY A 41 9.44 14.85 -0.54
N MET A 42 9.50 15.67 0.51
CA MET A 42 8.76 15.43 1.76
C MET A 42 7.25 15.28 1.56
N LYS A 43 6.64 16.13 0.75
CA LYS A 43 5.19 16.08 0.53
C LYS A 43 4.76 14.74 -0.09
N ARG A 44 5.45 14.34 -1.16
CA ARG A 44 5.16 13.07 -1.85
C ARG A 44 5.48 11.88 -0.96
N SER A 45 6.61 11.93 -0.27
CA SER A 45 7.01 10.87 0.66
C SER A 45 5.94 10.65 1.74
N ASN A 46 5.41 11.71 2.33
CA ASN A 46 4.36 11.61 3.33
C ASN A 46 3.07 11.01 2.75
N GLN A 47 2.70 11.39 1.54
CA GLN A 47 1.52 10.83 0.86
C GLN A 47 1.69 9.33 0.61
N ILE A 48 2.87 8.91 0.14
CA ILE A 48 3.16 7.51 -0.13
C ILE A 48 3.17 6.70 1.16
N GLN A 49 3.80 7.22 2.22
CA GLN A 49 3.84 6.54 3.51
C GLN A 49 2.43 6.38 4.11
N LEU A 50 1.59 7.40 3.99
CA LEU A 50 0.21 7.32 4.47
C LEU A 50 -0.58 6.28 3.70
N ALA A 51 -0.42 6.23 2.38
CA ALA A 51 -1.06 5.21 1.54
C ALA A 51 -0.59 3.81 1.92
N CYS A 52 0.71 3.62 2.14
CA CYS A 52 1.25 2.32 2.53
C CYS A 52 0.75 1.87 3.90
N ASP A 53 0.63 2.79 4.86
CA ASP A 53 0.07 2.49 6.17
C ASP A 53 -1.37 1.98 6.02
N GLU A 54 -2.21 2.70 5.29
CA GLU A 54 -3.61 2.32 5.09
C GLU A 54 -3.74 0.98 4.37
N LEU A 55 -3.04 0.82 3.26
CA LEU A 55 -3.20 -0.36 2.40
C LEU A 55 -2.57 -1.61 3.02
N TYR A 56 -1.42 -1.49 3.66
CA TYR A 56 -0.80 -2.63 4.32
C TYR A 56 -1.55 -3.00 5.60
N SER A 57 -2.05 -2.02 6.36
CA SER A 57 -2.89 -2.30 7.53
C SER A 57 -4.14 -3.09 7.15
N ASN A 58 -4.74 -2.79 5.99
CA ASN A 58 -5.87 -3.56 5.48
C ASN A 58 -5.49 -5.02 5.24
N ILE A 59 -4.31 -5.28 4.69
CA ILE A 59 -3.82 -6.65 4.50
C ILE A 59 -3.69 -7.37 5.86
N VAL A 60 -3.06 -6.72 6.83
CA VAL A 60 -2.87 -7.29 8.17
C VAL A 60 -4.21 -7.61 8.83
N ASN A 61 -5.18 -6.71 8.73
CA ASN A 61 -6.42 -6.80 9.49
C ASN A 61 -7.49 -7.66 8.81
N TYR A 62 -7.51 -7.72 7.47
CA TYR A 62 -8.65 -8.28 6.75
C TYR A 62 -8.33 -9.38 5.75
N SER A 63 -7.08 -9.56 5.32
CA SER A 63 -6.79 -10.49 4.23
C SER A 63 -6.77 -11.96 4.63
N GLY A 64 -6.36 -12.26 5.86
CA GLY A 64 -6.10 -13.64 6.27
C GLY A 64 -4.92 -14.26 5.52
N ALA A 65 -4.08 -13.46 4.90
CA ALA A 65 -2.97 -13.95 4.06
C ALA A 65 -1.87 -14.60 4.91
N SER A 66 -1.25 -15.64 4.35
CA SER A 66 -0.03 -16.22 4.91
C SER A 66 1.23 -15.57 4.35
N ASN A 67 1.12 -14.92 3.19
CA ASN A 67 2.23 -14.24 2.53
C ASN A 67 1.78 -12.94 1.93
N ALA A 68 2.60 -11.90 2.08
CA ALA A 68 2.38 -10.60 1.45
C ALA A 68 3.70 -9.99 1.03
N ALA A 69 3.64 -9.03 0.12
CA ALA A 69 4.80 -8.26 -0.30
C ALA A 69 4.38 -6.82 -0.64
N VAL A 70 5.30 -5.90 -0.39
CA VAL A 70 5.17 -4.51 -0.80
C VAL A 70 6.39 -4.18 -1.65
N ALA A 71 6.15 -3.75 -2.89
CA ALA A 71 7.20 -3.44 -3.83
C ALA A 71 7.11 -1.98 -4.27
N LEU A 72 8.25 -1.29 -4.29
CA LEU A 72 8.35 0.07 -4.82
C LEU A 72 9.17 0.05 -6.09
N CYS A 73 8.69 0.77 -7.10
CA CYS A 73 9.37 0.93 -8.37
C CYS A 73 9.53 2.41 -8.68
N LYS A 74 10.77 2.84 -8.89
CA LYS A 74 11.06 4.21 -9.29
C LYS A 74 10.89 4.32 -10.80
N GLN A 75 9.96 5.18 -11.22
CA GLN A 75 9.66 5.43 -12.62
C GLN A 75 10.20 6.81 -13.04
N GLU A 76 10.16 7.08 -14.33
CA GLU A 76 10.64 8.36 -14.89
C GLU A 76 9.93 9.55 -14.26
N THR A 77 8.61 9.45 -14.07
CA THR A 77 7.77 10.55 -13.59
C THR A 77 7.22 10.36 -12.18
N GLY A 78 7.59 9.28 -11.48
CA GLY A 78 7.04 9.05 -10.16
C GLY A 78 7.43 7.73 -9.54
N ILE A 79 6.62 7.30 -8.58
CA ILE A 79 6.82 6.07 -7.82
C ILE A 79 5.57 5.20 -7.97
N ALA A 80 5.76 3.92 -8.27
CA ALA A 80 4.69 2.92 -8.24
C ALA A 80 4.90 2.02 -7.02
N VAL A 81 3.82 1.73 -6.32
CA VAL A 81 3.84 0.81 -5.17
C VAL A 81 2.85 -0.32 -5.47
N THR A 82 3.31 -1.56 -5.36
CA THR A 82 2.45 -2.73 -5.55
C THR A 82 2.34 -3.49 -4.24
N PHE A 83 1.10 -3.80 -3.86
CA PHE A 83 0.77 -4.61 -2.68
C PHE A 83 0.27 -5.95 -3.17
N GLU A 84 0.92 -7.03 -2.74
CA GLU A 84 0.58 -8.40 -3.11
C GLU A 84 0.27 -9.19 -1.86
N ASP A 85 -0.83 -9.98 -1.87
CA ASP A 85 -1.11 -10.91 -0.79
C ASP A 85 -1.88 -12.11 -1.33
N ASN A 86 -1.76 -13.25 -0.63
CA ASN A 86 -2.46 -14.48 -1.00
C ASN A 86 -3.71 -14.72 -0.14
N GLY A 87 -4.29 -13.66 0.41
CA GLY A 87 -5.50 -13.74 1.21
C GLY A 87 -6.77 -13.84 0.37
N ILE A 88 -7.90 -13.58 1.02
CA ILE A 88 -9.20 -13.58 0.35
C ILE A 88 -9.25 -12.50 -0.72
N ALA A 89 -10.03 -12.74 -1.78
CA ALA A 89 -10.22 -11.75 -2.83
C ALA A 89 -10.87 -10.49 -2.26
N TYR A 90 -10.23 -9.35 -2.42
CA TYR A 90 -10.72 -8.08 -1.92
C TYR A 90 -10.20 -6.94 -2.80
N ASP A 91 -11.13 -6.19 -3.40
CA ASP A 91 -10.82 -5.05 -4.26
C ASP A 91 -11.14 -3.74 -3.51
N PRO A 92 -10.14 -3.07 -2.92
CA PRO A 92 -10.40 -1.81 -2.24
C PRO A 92 -10.85 -0.69 -3.18
N THR A 93 -10.57 -0.80 -4.48
CA THR A 93 -10.98 0.22 -5.47
C THR A 93 -12.48 0.19 -5.75
N ALA A 94 -13.14 -0.94 -5.45
CA ALA A 94 -14.57 -1.10 -5.64
C ALA A 94 -15.40 -0.52 -4.49
N GLN A 95 -14.77 -0.09 -3.40
CA GLN A 95 -15.48 0.52 -2.28
C GLN A 95 -16.05 1.87 -2.66
N LYS A 96 -17.28 2.12 -2.19
CA LYS A 96 -17.90 3.43 -2.34
C LYS A 96 -17.16 4.47 -1.51
N ASP A 97 -16.94 5.64 -2.07
CA ASP A 97 -16.32 6.74 -1.34
C ASP A 97 -17.18 7.14 -0.16
N PRO A 98 -16.58 7.50 1.00
CA PRO A 98 -17.35 7.92 2.16
C PRO A 98 -18.08 9.23 1.88
N ASP A 99 -19.24 9.39 2.50
CA ASP A 99 -19.97 10.66 2.47
C ASP A 99 -19.32 11.61 3.47
N VAL A 100 -18.50 12.52 2.96
CA VAL A 100 -17.76 13.48 3.79
C VAL A 100 -18.65 14.59 4.35
N THR A 101 -19.94 14.65 3.95
CA THR A 101 -20.91 15.62 4.49
C THR A 101 -21.53 15.14 5.80
N VAL A 102 -21.40 13.86 6.16
CA VAL A 102 -21.88 13.32 7.44
C VAL A 102 -20.78 13.40 8.48
N SER A 103 -21.16 13.38 9.77
CA SER A 103 -20.19 13.41 10.86
C SER A 103 -19.35 12.13 10.90
N PRO A 104 -18.14 12.17 11.48
CA PRO A 104 -17.29 10.98 11.59
C PRO A 104 -17.99 9.79 12.25
N GLU A 105 -18.88 10.03 13.21
CA GLU A 105 -19.62 8.96 13.89
C GLU A 105 -20.64 8.27 12.99
N GLU A 106 -21.11 8.95 11.94
CA GLU A 106 -22.11 8.43 11.01
C GLU A 106 -21.49 7.76 9.78
N ARG A 107 -20.18 7.89 9.58
CA ARG A 107 -19.49 7.29 8.44
C ARG A 107 -19.25 5.81 8.66
N GLU A 108 -19.24 5.05 7.56
CA GLU A 108 -18.80 3.66 7.61
C GLU A 108 -17.30 3.59 7.96
N ILE A 109 -16.94 2.61 8.78
CA ILE A 109 -15.55 2.38 9.19
C ILE A 109 -14.77 1.86 7.99
N GLY A 110 -13.57 2.40 7.75
CA GLY A 110 -12.60 1.89 6.78
C GLY A 110 -12.64 2.49 5.38
N GLY A 111 -13.61 3.38 5.08
CA GLY A 111 -13.70 3.98 3.74
C GLY A 111 -12.82 5.20 3.54
N LEU A 112 -12.47 5.90 4.61
CA LEU A 112 -11.79 7.19 4.51
C LEU A 112 -10.35 7.05 4.03
N GLY A 113 -9.62 6.03 4.48
CA GLY A 113 -8.24 5.82 4.08
C GLY A 113 -8.10 5.58 2.59
N ILE A 114 -8.95 4.72 2.01
CA ILE A 114 -8.96 4.46 0.56
C ILE A 114 -9.34 5.74 -0.20
N PHE A 115 -10.28 6.51 0.31
CA PHE A 115 -10.66 7.79 -0.29
C PHE A 115 -9.47 8.74 -0.36
N LEU A 116 -8.68 8.84 0.70
CA LEU A 116 -7.47 9.68 0.72
C LEU A 116 -6.42 9.18 -0.28
N VAL A 117 -6.21 7.86 -0.35
CA VAL A 117 -5.28 7.28 -1.33
C VAL A 117 -5.70 7.63 -2.76
N LYS A 118 -6.98 7.53 -3.08
CA LYS A 118 -7.50 7.91 -4.40
C LYS A 118 -7.20 9.38 -4.73
N ASN A 119 -7.23 10.25 -3.73
CA ASN A 119 -6.95 11.67 -3.93
C ASN A 119 -5.47 11.96 -4.14
N PHE A 120 -4.58 11.17 -3.52
CA PHE A 120 -3.12 11.38 -3.64
C PHE A 120 -2.52 10.70 -4.86
N ALA A 121 -3.13 9.59 -5.30
CA ALA A 121 -2.57 8.77 -6.36
C ALA A 121 -2.94 9.28 -7.74
N SER A 122 -2.03 9.13 -8.70
CA SER A 122 -2.33 9.36 -10.11
C SER A 122 -3.00 8.13 -10.73
N PHE A 123 -2.80 6.95 -10.14
CA PHE A 123 -3.42 5.70 -10.58
C PHE A 123 -3.61 4.76 -9.40
N LEU A 124 -4.73 4.06 -9.39
CA LEU A 124 -5.04 3.01 -8.41
C LEU A 124 -5.75 1.89 -9.16
N GLY A 125 -5.14 0.70 -9.20
CA GLY A 125 -5.70 -0.43 -9.93
C GLY A 125 -5.56 -1.74 -9.17
N TYR A 126 -6.55 -2.60 -9.30
CA TYR A 126 -6.59 -3.91 -8.65
C TYR A 126 -6.75 -5.02 -9.68
N ARG A 127 -6.08 -6.15 -9.41
CA ARG A 127 -6.36 -7.39 -10.14
C ARG A 127 -6.18 -8.60 -9.23
N ARG A 128 -6.89 -9.66 -9.55
CA ARG A 128 -6.75 -10.95 -8.90
C ARG A 128 -6.11 -11.92 -9.89
N GLU A 129 -4.97 -12.50 -9.51
CA GLU A 129 -4.19 -13.35 -10.41
C GLU A 129 -3.50 -14.46 -9.63
N ASN A 130 -3.67 -15.71 -10.06
CA ASN A 130 -3.00 -16.87 -9.46
C ASN A 130 -3.22 -16.99 -7.94
N GLY A 131 -4.44 -16.69 -7.47
CA GLY A 131 -4.77 -16.76 -6.05
C GLY A 131 -4.22 -15.60 -5.22
N LYS A 132 -3.82 -14.52 -5.85
CA LYS A 132 -3.25 -13.36 -5.18
C LYS A 132 -3.98 -12.07 -5.52
N ASN A 133 -4.11 -11.19 -4.54
CA ASN A 133 -4.52 -9.81 -4.76
C ASN A 133 -3.29 -9.01 -5.17
N LEU A 134 -3.44 -8.20 -6.21
CA LEU A 134 -2.40 -7.28 -6.68
C LEU A 134 -3.01 -5.89 -6.78
N LEU A 135 -2.56 -4.99 -5.92
CA LEU A 135 -3.01 -3.61 -5.91
C LEU A 135 -1.85 -2.69 -6.24
N THR A 136 -1.98 -1.90 -7.30
CA THR A 136 -0.93 -0.96 -7.73
C THR A 136 -1.40 0.47 -7.54
N VAL A 137 -0.54 1.27 -6.92
CA VAL A 137 -0.78 2.70 -6.69
C VAL A 137 0.40 3.47 -7.28
N THR A 138 0.11 4.45 -8.13
CA THR A 138 1.16 5.28 -8.72
C THR A 138 1.02 6.72 -8.24
N PHE A 139 2.17 7.34 -7.93
CA PHE A 139 2.29 8.72 -7.47
C PHE A 139 3.22 9.46 -8.43
N GLU A 140 2.68 10.37 -9.21
CA GLU A 140 3.47 11.18 -10.17
C GLU A 140 3.79 12.57 -9.65
#